data_27087c468b8c5aa014d13e26f4e2ff72
#
_entry.id   27087c468b8c5aa014d13e26f4e2ff72
#
_cell.length_a   1.000
_cell.length_b   1.000
_cell.length_c   1.000
_cell.angle_alpha   90.00
_cell.angle_beta   90.00
_cell.angle_gamma   90.00
#
_symmetry.space_group_name_H-M   'P 1'
#
loop_
_entity.id
_entity.type
_entity.pdbx_description
1 polymer ?
#
loop_
_entity_poly.entity_id
_entity_poly.type
_entity_poly.pdbx_seq_one_letter_code
_entity_poly.pdbx_strand_id
1 'polypeptide(L)' 'MREMLDNRAVILGEYIIDTGATVRATAKVFKISKSTVHIAVTIWNDLYGR' A
#
# COMPACT_ATOMS: atom_id res chain seq x y z
N MET A 1 -4.80 -9.27 -13.64
CA MET A 1 -3.54 -8.69 -13.21
C MET A 1 -3.67 -7.33 -12.63
N ARG A 2 -4.22 -6.40 -13.38
CA ARG A 2 -4.38 -5.06 -12.87
C ARG A 2 -5.30 -4.99 -11.69
N GLU A 3 -6.36 -5.79 -11.70
CA GLU A 3 -7.31 -5.83 -10.60
C GLU A 3 -6.64 -6.24 -9.32
N MET A 4 -5.78 -7.26 -9.42
CA MET A 4 -5.08 -7.75 -8.26
C MET A 4 -4.17 -6.67 -7.69
N LEU A 5 -3.51 -5.95 -8.57
CA LEU A 5 -2.62 -4.89 -8.16
C LEU A 5 -3.39 -3.75 -7.50
N ASP A 6 -4.54 -3.41 -8.06
CA ASP A 6 -5.37 -2.35 -7.52
C ASP A 6 -5.88 -2.71 -6.13
N ASN A 7 -6.30 -3.96 -5.96
CA ASN A 7 -6.80 -4.42 -4.66
C ASN A 7 -5.70 -4.32 -3.60
N ARG A 8 -4.50 -4.72 -3.97
CA ARG A 8 -3.41 -4.67 -3.03
C ARG A 8 -3.08 -3.24 -2.66
N ALA A 9 -3.11 -2.33 -3.62
CA ALA A 9 -2.84 -0.94 -3.36
C ALA A 9 -3.87 -0.35 -2.39
N VAL A 10 -5.13 -0.70 -2.58
CA VAL A 10 -6.19 -0.22 -1.70
C VAL A 10 -5.98 -0.72 -0.28
N ILE A 11 -5.71 -2.01 -0.15
CA ILE A 11 -5.54 -2.60 1.18
C ILE A 11 -4.37 -1.96 1.91
N LEU A 12 -3.25 -1.82 1.23
CA LEU A 12 -2.05 -1.26 1.86
C LEU A 12 -2.22 0.21 2.16
N GLY A 13 -2.84 0.95 1.24
CA GLY A 13 -3.08 2.37 1.46
C GLY A 13 -3.99 2.62 2.63
N GLU A 14 -5.07 1.85 2.72
CA GLU A 14 -6.01 2.00 3.81
C GLU A 14 -5.36 1.65 5.15
N TYR A 15 -4.53 0.62 5.15
CA TYR A 15 -3.84 0.23 6.37
C TYR A 15 -2.96 1.36 6.87
N ILE A 16 -2.21 1.96 5.97
CA ILE A 16 -1.30 3.04 6.34
C ILE A 16 -2.07 4.25 6.87
N ILE A 17 -3.14 4.61 6.22
CA ILE A 17 -3.93 5.76 6.64
C ILE A 17 -4.62 5.48 7.96
N ASP A 18 -5.15 4.30 8.12
CA ASP A 18 -5.91 3.93 9.31
C ASP A 18 -5.01 3.83 10.54
N THR A 19 -3.83 3.29 10.38
CA THR A 19 -2.92 3.06 11.51
C THR A 19 -1.81 4.08 11.64
N GLY A 20 -1.56 4.84 10.58
CA GLY A 20 -0.42 5.74 10.57
C GLY A 20 0.92 5.03 10.46
N ALA A 21 0.90 3.78 10.03
CA ALA A 21 2.12 2.99 9.95
C ALA A 21 3.04 3.50 8.84
N THR A 22 4.33 3.24 9.02
CA THR A 22 5.31 3.57 7.98
C THR A 22 5.30 2.50 6.91
N VAL A 23 5.93 2.80 5.78
CA VAL A 23 6.09 1.82 4.72
C VAL A 23 6.82 0.59 5.24
N ARG A 24 7.86 0.81 6.04
CA ARG A 24 8.63 -0.30 6.59
C ARG A 24 7.77 -1.17 7.50
N ALA A 25 7.01 -0.56 8.38
CA ALA A 25 6.16 -1.31 9.30
C ALA A 25 5.09 -2.08 8.53
N THR A 26 4.52 -1.44 7.53
CA THR A 26 3.49 -2.09 6.71
C THR A 26 4.06 -3.30 5.98
N ALA A 27 5.25 -3.15 5.41
CA ALA A 27 5.89 -4.27 4.72
C ALA A 27 6.08 -5.44 5.66
N LYS A 28 6.44 -5.17 6.91
CA LYS A 28 6.65 -6.21 7.88
C LYS A 28 5.36 -6.93 8.24
N VAL A 29 4.30 -6.16 8.43
CA VAL A 29 3.00 -6.73 8.79
C VAL A 29 2.47 -7.62 7.68
N PHE A 30 2.60 -7.18 6.44
CA PHE A 30 2.09 -7.93 5.31
C PHE A 30 3.08 -8.94 4.75
N LYS A 31 4.30 -8.97 5.31
CA LYS A 31 5.33 -9.91 4.90
C LYS A 31 5.68 -9.78 3.42
N ILE A 32 5.83 -8.54 2.99
CA ILE A 32 6.21 -8.24 1.62
C ILE A 32 7.39 -7.27 1.66
N SER A 33 7.99 -7.04 0.50
CA SER A 33 9.14 -6.15 0.44
C SER A 33 8.70 -4.69 0.58
N LYS A 34 9.61 -3.88 1.07
CA LYS A 34 9.38 -2.45 1.21
C LYS A 34 9.09 -1.82 -0.16
N SER A 35 9.75 -2.31 -1.20
CA SER A 35 9.53 -1.81 -2.54
C SER A 35 8.08 -2.04 -2.98
N THR A 36 7.55 -3.20 -2.67
CA THR A 36 6.17 -3.53 -3.02
C THR A 36 5.20 -2.57 -2.35
N VAL A 37 5.44 -2.28 -1.07
CA VAL A 37 4.58 -1.35 -0.35
C VAL A 37 4.67 0.03 -0.96
N HIS A 38 5.89 0.46 -1.29
CA HIS A 38 6.10 1.78 -1.87
C HIS A 38 5.35 1.93 -3.20
N ILE A 39 5.40 0.91 -4.03
CA ILE A 39 4.70 0.92 -5.29
C ILE A 39 3.19 0.99 -5.06
N ALA A 40 2.70 0.17 -4.13
CA ALA A 40 1.28 0.15 -3.83
C ALA A 40 0.79 1.50 -3.31
N VAL A 41 1.58 2.13 -2.45
CA VAL A 41 1.23 3.44 -1.91
C VAL A 41 1.20 4.48 -3.02
N THR A 42 2.14 4.40 -3.94
CA THR A 42 2.19 5.33 -5.06
C THR A 42 0.94 5.20 -5.92
N ILE A 43 0.53 3.97 -6.21
CA ILE A 43 -0.67 3.72 -6.98
C ILE A 43 -1.91 4.22 -6.23
N TRP A 44 -1.99 3.92 -4.94
CA TRP A 44 -3.11 4.34 -4.12
C TRP A 44 -3.22 5.85 -4.09
N ASN A 45 -2.08 6.51 -3.92
CA ASN A 45 -2.04 7.96 -3.87
C ASN A 45 -2.47 8.59 -5.20
N ASP A 46 -2.12 7.94 -6.29
CA ASP A 46 -2.50 8.42 -7.61
C ASP A 46 -4.00 8.32 -7.82
N LEU A 47 -4.62 7.27 -7.29
CA LEU A 47 -6.03 7.03 -7.47
C LEU A 47 -6.90 7.81 -6.48
N TYR A 48 -6.47 7.87 -5.24
CA TYR A 48 -7.30 8.43 -4.18
C TYR A 48 -6.70 9.63 -3.46
N GLY A 49 -5.46 9.95 -3.74
CA GLY A 49 -4.74 10.97 -2.99
C GLY A 49 -5.08 12.39 -3.35
N ARG A 50 -6.01 12.58 -4.25
CA ARG A 50 -6.34 13.93 -4.69
C ARG A 50 -7.41 14.59 -3.87
#